data_570e2fb86e10eabbe141ef22b9815649
#
_entry.id   570e2fb86e10eabbe141ef22b9815649
#
_cell.length_a   1.000
_cell.length_b   1.000
_cell.length_c   1.000
_cell.angle_alpha   90.00
_cell.angle_beta   90.00
_cell.angle_gamma   90.00
#
_symmetry.space_group_name_H-M   'P 1'
#
loop_
_entity.id
_entity.type
_entity.pdbx_description
1 polymer ?
#
loop_
_entity_poly.entity_id
_entity_poly.type
_entity_poly.pdbx_seq_one_letter_code
_entity_poly.pdbx_strand_id
1 'polypeptide(L)'
;KINIVKKKKPKTEIKNPAIKPEKSKPAVPEYTVVRVDLLSDAFEQGKIFLTVNQSAGTESLRLLCEKITKQYAEFSNIVICLYTNNDTGREMANGNAPNVSKEEQKAAWLAMYTYNPVEGAYFDDNPGGYLGAY
;
A
#
# COMPACT_ATOMS: atom_id res chain seq x y z
N LYS A 1 21.28 -27.64 -40.94
CA LYS A 1 21.01 -27.45 -40.48
C LYS A 1 20.70 -26.94 -39.84
N ILE A 2 20.58 -26.85 -40.10
CA ILE A 2 20.18 -26.46 -39.45
C ILE A 2 19.86 -26.01 -38.59
N ASN A 3 19.50 -25.96 -38.55
CA ASN A 3 19.09 -25.65 -37.64
C ASN A 3 18.92 -25.11 -36.81
N ILE A 4 18.77 -24.99 -37.05
CA ILE A 4 18.53 -24.56 -36.26
C ILE A 4 18.36 -23.88 -35.47
N VAL A 5 18.20 -23.96 -35.88
CA VAL A 5 18.01 -23.40 -35.13
C VAL A 5 17.64 -22.93 -34.35
N LYS A 6 17.40 -22.98 -34.58
CA LYS A 6 16.88 -22.76 -33.87
C LYS A 6 16.79 -22.31 -32.86
N LYS A 7 16.83 -22.38 -33.00
CA LYS A 7 16.61 -22.14 -32.12
C LYS A 7 16.65 -21.41 -31.27
N LYS A 8 16.58 -21.32 -31.56
CA LYS A 8 16.46 -20.77 -30.85
C LYS A 8 16.26 -20.07 -30.14
N LYS A 9 16.05 -20.08 -30.40
CA LYS A 9 15.67 -19.59 -29.81
C LYS A 9 15.46 -19.05 -29.06
N PRO A 10 15.45 -19.11 -29.31
CA PRO A 10 15.04 -18.55 -28.68
C PRO A 10 14.74 -18.05 -27.92
N LYS A 11 14.77 -18.13 -28.17
CA LYS A 11 14.34 -17.83 -27.47
C LYS A 11 14.24 -17.09 -26.72
N THR A 12 14.21 -17.19 -27.11
CA THR A 12 13.92 -16.64 -26.49
C THR A 12 13.59 -15.87 -25.88
N GLU A 13 13.54 -15.93 -26.29
CA GLU A 13 13.10 -15.42 -25.81
C GLU A 13 12.84 -14.68 -25.17
N ILE A 14 12.84 -14.90 -25.61
CA ILE A 14 12.44 -14.47 -25.08
C ILE A 14 12.26 -13.77 -24.40
N LYS A 15 12.20 -13.81 -24.64
CA LYS A 15 11.82 -13.42 -24.00
C LYS A 15 11.60 -12.60 -23.53
N ASN A 16 11.24 -12.70 -23.84
CA ASN A 16 10.75 -12.06 -23.37
C ASN A 16 10.25 -11.46 -23.04
N PRO A 17 9.98 -11.40 -23.43
CA PRO A 17 9.38 -10.86 -23.16
C PRO A 17 8.86 -10.66 -22.49
N ALA A 18 8.63 -11.07 -23.00
CA ALA A 18 7.90 -11.12 -22.07
C ALA A 18 7.85 -10.62 -20.96
N ILE A 19 7.88 -10.81 -20.69
CA ILE A 19 7.88 -9.91 -19.79
C ILE A 19 6.69 -9.14 -19.50
N LYS A 20 5.81 -8.98 -20.36
CA LYS A 20 4.67 -8.23 -20.16
C LYS A 20 3.75 -8.74 -19.15
N PRO A 21 3.54 -9.99 -18.97
CA PRO A 21 2.68 -10.46 -17.90
C PRO A 21 3.13 -10.00 -16.55
N GLU A 22 4.41 -9.86 -16.39
CA GLU A 22 4.88 -9.38 -15.14
C GLU A 22 4.52 -8.00 -14.86
N LYS A 23 4.41 -7.19 -15.89
CA LYS A 23 4.01 -5.84 -15.69
C LYS A 23 2.59 -5.73 -15.29
N SER A 24 1.74 -6.67 -15.68
CA SER A 24 0.34 -6.62 -15.31
C SER A 24 0.09 -7.17 -13.93
N LYS A 25 1.06 -7.79 -13.30
CA LYS A 25 0.92 -8.28 -11.95
C LYS A 25 1.34 -7.23 -10.95
N PRO A 26 0.43 -6.81 -10.08
CA PRO A 26 0.82 -5.84 -9.07
C PRO A 26 1.77 -6.46 -8.06
N ALA A 27 2.61 -5.64 -7.49
CA ALA A 27 3.55 -6.07 -6.47
C ALA A 27 3.43 -5.14 -5.29
N VAL A 28 3.83 -5.64 -4.11
CA VAL A 28 3.84 -4.81 -2.92
C VAL A 28 4.86 -3.70 -3.12
N PRO A 29 4.47 -2.43 -2.98
CA PRO A 29 5.40 -1.32 -3.17
C PRO A 29 6.35 -1.19 -1.99
N GLU A 30 7.42 -0.43 -2.18
CA GLU A 30 8.29 -0.08 -1.08
C GLU A 30 7.54 0.80 -0.10
N TYR A 31 7.78 0.59 1.18
CA TYR A 31 7.04 1.30 2.21
C TYR A 31 7.87 1.44 3.47
N THR A 32 7.45 2.37 4.32
CA THR A 32 8.04 2.55 5.65
C THR A 32 6.90 2.66 6.65
N VAL A 33 6.95 1.86 7.71
CA VAL A 33 5.99 2.02 8.81
C VAL A 33 6.49 3.18 9.66
N VAL A 34 5.69 4.23 9.75
CA VAL A 34 6.07 5.44 10.45
C VAL A 34 5.59 5.41 11.89
N ARG A 35 4.37 4.92 12.12
CA ARG A 35 3.79 4.97 13.46
C ARG A 35 2.77 3.85 13.62
N VAL A 36 2.73 3.27 14.82
CA VAL A 36 1.73 2.28 15.19
C VAL A 36 1.09 2.75 16.48
N ASP A 37 -0.22 2.94 16.48
CA ASP A 37 -0.95 3.38 17.65
C ASP A 37 -1.83 2.25 18.15
N LEU A 38 -1.75 1.97 19.45
CA LEU A 38 -2.66 1.03 20.10
C LEU A 38 -3.88 1.84 20.56
N LEU A 39 -5.06 1.38 20.14
CA LEU A 39 -6.28 2.14 20.43
C LEU A 39 -7.02 1.62 21.66
N SER A 40 -6.90 0.33 21.94
CA SER A 40 -7.63 -0.27 23.04
C SER A 40 -6.99 -1.59 23.41
N ASP A 41 -6.68 -1.75 24.68
CA ASP A 41 -6.13 -3.02 25.16
C ASP A 41 -7.17 -4.13 25.11
N ALA A 42 -8.44 -3.77 25.36
CA ALA A 42 -9.49 -4.78 25.49
C ALA A 42 -9.79 -5.45 24.16
N PHE A 43 -9.63 -4.71 23.05
CA PHE A 43 -10.00 -5.23 21.73
C PHE A 43 -8.81 -5.41 20.81
N GLU A 44 -7.62 -5.15 21.31
CA GLU A 44 -6.41 -5.29 20.50
C GLU A 44 -6.57 -4.55 19.18
N GLN A 45 -6.94 -3.29 19.26
CA GLN A 45 -7.12 -2.46 18.09
C GLN A 45 -5.86 -1.65 17.82
N GLY A 46 -5.52 -1.52 16.55
CA GLY A 46 -4.33 -0.78 16.19
C GLY A 46 -4.54 0.02 14.92
N LYS A 47 -3.87 1.16 14.85
CA LYS A 47 -3.75 1.96 13.63
C LYS A 47 -2.30 1.96 13.20
N ILE A 48 -2.08 1.77 11.92
CA ILE A 48 -0.73 1.71 11.36
C ILE A 48 -0.63 2.73 10.25
N PHE A 49 0.37 3.60 10.36
CA PHE A 49 0.57 4.71 9.45
C PHE A 49 1.86 4.49 8.69
N LEU A 50 1.76 4.44 7.35
CA LEU A 50 2.88 4.13 6.50
C LEU A 50 3.05 5.17 5.41
N THR A 51 4.28 5.29 4.91
CA THR A 51 4.51 6.02 3.66
C THR A 51 4.87 5.00 2.58
N VAL A 52 4.45 5.27 1.36
CA VAL A 52 4.70 4.38 0.23
C VAL A 52 5.10 5.16 -1.00
N ASN A 53 5.70 4.46 -1.94
CA ASN A 53 6.08 5.03 -3.22
C ASN A 53 4.82 5.54 -3.94
N GLN A 54 4.84 6.78 -4.39
CA GLN A 54 3.69 7.41 -5.02
C GLN A 54 3.29 6.76 -6.33
N SER A 55 4.21 6.07 -6.98
CA SER A 55 3.90 5.46 -8.26
C SER A 55 3.12 4.15 -8.12
N ALA A 56 2.86 3.70 -6.90
CA ALA A 56 2.14 2.45 -6.70
C ALA A 56 0.68 2.61 -7.11
N GLY A 57 0.15 1.63 -7.83
CA GLY A 57 -1.25 1.62 -8.22
C GLY A 57 -2.15 1.09 -7.13
N THR A 58 -3.45 1.17 -7.38
CA THR A 58 -4.47 0.77 -6.41
C THR A 58 -4.30 -0.66 -5.93
N GLU A 59 -4.08 -1.60 -6.85
CA GLU A 59 -3.93 -3.00 -6.46
C GLU A 59 -2.67 -3.23 -5.64
N SER A 60 -1.58 -2.53 -5.96
CA SER A 60 -0.36 -2.64 -5.18
C SER A 60 -0.56 -2.13 -3.76
N LEU A 61 -1.32 -1.05 -3.61
CA LEU A 61 -1.63 -0.51 -2.29
C LEU A 61 -2.49 -1.49 -1.48
N ARG A 62 -3.46 -2.13 -2.14
CA ARG A 62 -4.28 -3.13 -1.47
C ARG A 62 -3.43 -4.31 -1.00
N LEU A 63 -2.53 -4.78 -1.84
CA LEU A 63 -1.66 -5.89 -1.47
C LEU A 63 -0.76 -5.54 -0.30
N LEU A 64 -0.28 -4.30 -0.25
CA LEU A 64 0.50 -3.84 0.89
C LEU A 64 -0.33 -3.90 2.16
N CYS A 65 -1.58 -3.42 2.11
CA CYS A 65 -2.44 -3.46 3.28
C CYS A 65 -2.68 -4.89 3.76
N GLU A 66 -2.87 -5.82 2.83
CA GLU A 66 -3.04 -7.23 3.20
C GLU A 66 -1.79 -7.78 3.86
N LYS A 67 -0.63 -7.40 3.35
CA LYS A 67 0.63 -7.85 3.93
C LYS A 67 0.79 -7.31 5.36
N ILE A 68 0.51 -6.01 5.55
CA ILE A 68 0.63 -5.39 6.86
C ILE A 68 -0.34 -6.03 7.84
N THR A 69 -1.56 -6.33 7.40
CA THR A 69 -2.55 -6.98 8.25
C THR A 69 -2.01 -8.31 8.79
N LYS A 70 -1.31 -9.07 7.95
CA LYS A 70 -0.74 -10.33 8.37
C LYS A 70 0.43 -10.13 9.32
N GLN A 71 1.22 -9.09 9.12
CA GLN A 71 2.36 -8.80 10.00
C GLN A 71 1.92 -8.36 11.39
N TYR A 72 0.74 -7.77 11.51
CA TYR A 72 0.20 -7.30 12.77
C TYR A 72 -1.02 -8.13 13.15
N ALA A 73 -0.89 -9.44 13.04
CA ALA A 73 -2.01 -10.37 13.24
C ALA A 73 -2.54 -10.35 14.68
N GLU A 74 -1.77 -9.78 15.61
CA GLU A 74 -2.25 -9.66 16.99
C GLU A 74 -3.38 -8.66 17.12
N PHE A 75 -3.57 -7.77 16.13
CA PHE A 75 -4.70 -6.84 16.18
C PHE A 75 -5.93 -7.50 15.60
N SER A 76 -7.00 -7.56 16.37
CA SER A 76 -8.27 -8.06 15.85
C SER A 76 -9.03 -7.01 15.05
N ASN A 77 -8.73 -5.73 15.29
CA ASN A 77 -9.24 -4.63 14.47
C ASN A 77 -8.05 -3.79 14.05
N ILE A 78 -7.86 -3.61 12.76
CA ILE A 78 -6.71 -2.87 12.26
C ILE A 78 -7.19 -1.78 11.29
N VAL A 79 -6.59 -0.61 11.42
CA VAL A 79 -6.77 0.50 10.47
C VAL A 79 -5.40 0.83 9.91
N ILE A 80 -5.29 0.88 8.60
CA ILE A 80 -4.03 1.18 7.93
C ILE A 80 -4.22 2.42 7.09
N CYS A 81 -3.35 3.41 7.27
CA CYS A 81 -3.37 4.63 6.49
C CYS A 81 -2.07 4.73 5.70
N LEU A 82 -2.18 4.91 4.40
CA LEU A 82 -1.04 4.99 3.49
C LEU A 82 -0.89 6.41 2.97
N TYR A 83 0.31 6.94 3.10
CA TYR A 83 0.61 8.32 2.69
C TYR A 83 1.74 8.33 1.69
N THR A 84 1.85 9.44 0.96
CA THR A 84 2.96 9.64 0.03
C THR A 84 4.28 9.72 0.79
N ASN A 85 5.35 9.27 0.14
CA ASN A 85 6.68 9.31 0.74
C ASN A 85 7.35 10.63 0.40
N ASN A 86 6.80 11.70 0.95
CA ASN A 86 7.34 13.05 0.82
C ASN A 86 7.10 13.78 2.13
N ASP A 87 7.49 15.06 2.20
CA ASP A 87 7.37 15.80 3.45
C ASP A 87 5.94 15.82 3.97
N THR A 88 4.97 16.13 3.12
CA THR A 88 3.58 16.19 3.54
C THR A 88 3.09 14.85 4.06
N GLY A 89 3.35 13.78 3.30
CA GLY A 89 2.91 12.44 3.68
C GLY A 89 3.56 11.97 4.97
N ARG A 90 4.85 12.23 5.12
CA ARG A 90 5.56 11.82 6.34
C ARG A 90 5.04 12.57 7.56
N GLU A 91 4.75 13.88 7.42
CA GLU A 91 4.19 14.65 8.52
C GLU A 91 2.84 14.08 8.94
N MET A 92 1.99 13.78 7.97
CA MET A 92 0.67 13.22 8.26
C MET A 92 0.78 11.85 8.90
N ALA A 93 1.68 11.02 8.41
CA ALA A 93 1.88 9.68 8.98
C ALA A 93 2.37 9.76 10.41
N ASN A 94 3.12 10.81 10.75
CA ASN A 94 3.60 11.02 12.12
C ASN A 94 2.53 11.64 13.02
N GLY A 95 1.37 11.99 12.48
CA GLY A 95 0.31 12.59 13.27
C GLY A 95 0.41 14.10 13.39
N ASN A 96 1.29 14.71 12.60
CA ASN A 96 1.44 16.16 12.60
C ASN A 96 0.53 16.78 11.56
N ALA A 97 0.18 18.06 11.76
CA ALA A 97 -0.61 18.81 10.80
C ALA A 97 0.36 19.57 9.90
N PRO A 98 0.56 19.14 8.65
CA PRO A 98 1.49 19.84 7.78
C PRO A 98 0.95 21.21 7.41
N ASN A 99 1.88 22.15 7.21
CA ASN A 99 1.51 23.52 6.86
C ASN A 99 1.30 23.64 5.35
N VAL A 100 0.28 22.96 4.87
CA VAL A 100 -0.08 22.95 3.46
C VAL A 100 -1.59 22.98 3.35
N SER A 101 -2.11 23.20 2.15
CA SER A 101 -3.55 23.28 1.93
C SER A 101 -4.21 21.92 2.20
N LYS A 102 -5.52 21.97 2.41
CA LYS A 102 -6.28 20.73 2.57
C LYS A 102 -6.21 19.88 1.31
N GLU A 103 -6.14 20.50 0.15
CA GLU A 103 -6.04 19.76 -1.09
C GLU A 103 -4.73 18.97 -1.17
N GLU A 104 -3.64 19.59 -0.71
CA GLU A 104 -2.38 18.89 -0.67
C GLU A 104 -2.39 17.76 0.34
N GLN A 105 -3.06 17.97 1.48
CA GLN A 105 -3.19 16.91 2.47
C GLN A 105 -3.98 15.74 1.94
N LYS A 106 -5.09 16.02 1.25
CA LYS A 106 -5.90 14.95 0.65
C LYS A 106 -5.12 14.17 -0.38
N ALA A 107 -4.33 14.87 -1.19
CA ALA A 107 -3.52 14.22 -2.21
C ALA A 107 -2.44 13.34 -1.61
N ALA A 108 -1.95 13.69 -0.41
CA ALA A 108 -0.91 12.91 0.26
C ALA A 108 -1.46 11.66 0.94
N TRP A 109 -2.75 11.57 1.17
CA TRP A 109 -3.36 10.41 1.80
C TRP A 109 -3.82 9.47 0.70
N LEU A 110 -3.01 8.47 0.39
CA LEU A 110 -3.20 7.62 -0.77
C LEU A 110 -4.31 6.60 -0.61
N ALA A 111 -4.45 6.03 0.58
CA ALA A 111 -5.42 4.96 0.78
C ALA A 111 -5.63 4.71 2.26
N MET A 112 -6.76 4.11 2.56
CA MET A 112 -7.10 3.65 3.89
C MET A 112 -7.64 2.23 3.77
N TYR A 113 -7.34 1.40 4.77
CA TYR A 113 -7.76 0.01 4.77
C TYR A 113 -8.12 -0.35 6.20
N THR A 114 -9.24 -1.05 6.35
CA THR A 114 -9.63 -1.57 7.65
C THR A 114 -9.92 -3.05 7.54
N TYR A 115 -9.68 -3.77 8.61
CA TYR A 115 -9.98 -5.20 8.65
C TYR A 115 -10.36 -5.63 10.04
N ASN A 116 -11.37 -6.47 10.14
CA ASN A 116 -11.66 -7.24 11.34
C ASN A 116 -12.34 -8.53 10.90
N PRO A 117 -12.28 -9.60 11.74
CA PRO A 117 -12.80 -10.91 11.32
C PRO A 117 -14.31 -10.97 11.18
N VAL A 118 -15.04 -9.99 11.71
CA VAL A 118 -16.49 -10.00 11.62
C VAL A 118 -16.95 -9.40 10.31
N GLU A 119 -16.43 -8.22 9.96
CA GLU A 119 -16.88 -7.49 8.78
C GLU A 119 -15.98 -7.67 7.57
N GLY A 120 -14.79 -8.21 7.78
CA GLY A 120 -13.84 -8.40 6.71
C GLY A 120 -13.07 -7.13 6.40
N ALA A 121 -12.60 -7.03 5.16
CA ALA A 121 -11.71 -5.96 4.73
C ALA A 121 -12.46 -4.88 3.97
N TYR A 122 -12.05 -3.65 4.17
CA TYR A 122 -12.56 -2.49 3.42
C TYR A 122 -11.36 -1.67 2.97
N PHE A 123 -11.31 -1.35 1.69
CA PHE A 123 -10.22 -0.57 1.11
C PHE A 123 -10.78 0.64 0.40
N ASP A 124 -10.17 1.81 0.64
CA ASP A 124 -10.58 3.07 0.02
C ASP A 124 -9.33 3.75 -0.52
N ASP A 125 -9.25 3.92 -1.84
CA ASP A 125 -8.12 4.57 -2.47
C ASP A 125 -8.35 6.06 -2.70
N ASN A 126 -9.35 6.64 -2.04
CA ASN A 126 -9.60 8.07 -2.10
C ASN A 126 -10.18 8.54 -0.77
N PRO A 127 -9.40 8.42 0.32
CA PRO A 127 -9.94 8.67 1.66
C PRO A 127 -9.96 10.14 2.07
N GLY A 128 -9.71 11.07 1.16
CA GLY A 128 -9.61 12.50 1.50
C GLY A 128 -10.81 13.02 2.26
N GLY A 129 -11.99 12.44 2.06
CA GLY A 129 -13.19 12.86 2.77
C GLY A 129 -13.15 12.62 4.27
N TYR A 130 -12.23 11.75 4.73
CA TYR A 130 -12.08 11.46 6.15
C TYR A 130 -10.96 12.25 6.80
N LEU A 131 -10.44 13.27 6.10
CA LEU A 131 -9.33 14.06 6.61
C LEU A 131 -9.69 14.62 7.98
N GLY A 132 -8.83 14.35 8.97
CA GLY A 132 -9.07 14.78 10.34
C GLY A 132 -9.79 13.76 11.20
N ALA A 133 -10.35 12.69 10.60
CA ALA A 133 -11.07 11.68 11.36
C ALA A 133 -10.16 10.57 11.89
N TYR A 134 -8.98 10.42 11.31
CA TYR A 134 -8.04 9.35 11.68
C TYR A 134 -6.68 9.87 12.10
#